data_93476b02713e7628cddaf6e5c552409c
#
_entry.id   93476b02713e7628cddaf6e5c552409c
#
_cell.length_a   1.000
_cell.length_b   1.000
_cell.length_c   1.000
_cell.angle_alpha   90.00
_cell.angle_beta   90.00
_cell.angle_gamma   90.00
#
_symmetry.space_group_name_H-M   'P 1'
#
loop_
_entity.id
_entity.type
_entity.pdbx_description
1 polymer ?
#
loop_
_entity_poly.entity_id
_entity_poly.type
_entity_poly.pdbx_seq_one_letter_code
_entity_poly.pdbx_strand_id
1 'polypeptide(L)'
;MATPVGLEVLRAEHVEKSFGKIVALRDVNLTLRRGEVLGLLGDNGAGKSTLMKIFTGYYRPSAGQLYFEGRPIQFRSVSHARSLGVEAVYQDLALVNELNVYRNMFLQREPVFGGPLGILDESQMRRRAIEMLERMRVRIPSVDVDVAKLSGGQRQAVAIARSVYQKAKVLLLDEPTAAMGAKESALILDLIQRLKESGEVAMIIVAHNYAQIFDVCDRINLVEEGAISFDKPTSETSVQEMTDRVVREYRSAREVMRLRRP
;
A
#
# COMPACT_ATOMS: atom_id res chain seq x y z
N MET A 1 -14.38 12.80 -16.80
CA MET A 1 -15.58 12.05 -16.41
C MET A 1 -15.30 11.47 -15.05
N ALA A 2 -16.03 11.83 -14.01
CA ALA A 2 -15.87 11.26 -12.68
C ALA A 2 -16.20 9.77 -12.74
N THR A 3 -15.30 8.91 -12.28
CA THR A 3 -15.51 7.47 -12.15
C THR A 3 -16.70 7.26 -11.20
N PRO A 4 -17.67 6.39 -11.49
CA PRO A 4 -18.77 6.15 -10.56
C PRO A 4 -18.21 5.63 -9.23
N VAL A 5 -18.33 6.45 -8.21
CA VAL A 5 -18.05 6.09 -6.83
C VAL A 5 -19.00 4.97 -6.45
N GLY A 6 -18.52 3.70 -6.36
CA GLY A 6 -19.40 2.65 -5.91
C GLY A 6 -18.97 1.20 -6.06
N LEU A 7 -18.09 0.84 -6.99
CA LEU A 7 -17.72 -0.57 -7.16
C LEU A 7 -16.61 -0.96 -6.20
N GLU A 8 -16.91 -1.85 -5.27
CA GLU A 8 -15.93 -2.47 -4.37
C GLU A 8 -14.91 -3.27 -5.16
N VAL A 9 -13.62 -3.01 -4.92
CA VAL A 9 -12.53 -3.78 -5.50
C VAL A 9 -11.96 -4.79 -4.51
N LEU A 10 -11.89 -4.43 -3.24
CA LEU A 10 -11.43 -5.30 -2.17
C LEU A 10 -12.32 -5.10 -0.94
N ARG A 11 -12.77 -6.19 -0.32
CA ARG A 11 -13.55 -6.14 0.92
C ARG A 11 -13.14 -7.25 1.86
N ALA A 12 -13.07 -6.91 3.14
CA ALA A 12 -12.90 -7.83 4.26
C ALA A 12 -14.20 -7.82 5.07
N GLU A 13 -14.74 -8.98 5.39
CA GLU A 13 -15.90 -9.18 6.25
C GLU A 13 -15.53 -10.10 7.42
N HIS A 14 -15.71 -9.59 8.63
CA HIS A 14 -15.46 -10.31 9.88
C HIS A 14 -14.10 -11.00 9.91
N VAL A 15 -13.06 -10.34 9.33
CA VAL A 15 -11.73 -10.92 9.22
C VAL A 15 -11.03 -10.93 10.55
N GLU A 16 -10.61 -12.12 10.96
CA GLU A 16 -9.83 -12.36 12.19
C GLU A 16 -8.46 -12.96 11.86
N LYS A 17 -7.48 -12.70 12.71
CA LYS A 17 -6.18 -13.34 12.64
C LYS A 17 -5.59 -13.57 14.02
N SER A 18 -5.25 -14.82 14.28
CA SER A 18 -4.54 -15.21 15.51
C SER A 18 -3.23 -15.91 15.18
N PHE A 19 -2.23 -15.71 16.01
CA PHE A 19 -0.94 -16.41 16.01
C PHE A 19 -0.78 -17.09 17.38
N GLY A 20 -1.18 -18.36 17.44
CA GLY A 20 -1.29 -19.07 18.73
C GLY A 20 -2.27 -18.36 19.66
N LYS A 21 -1.78 -17.87 20.80
CA LYS A 21 -2.60 -17.14 21.80
C LYS A 21 -2.72 -15.62 21.51
N ILE A 22 -1.98 -15.11 20.55
CA ILE A 22 -1.99 -13.67 20.23
C ILE A 22 -3.04 -13.43 19.15
N VAL A 23 -4.06 -12.64 19.47
CA VAL A 23 -5.07 -12.18 18.52
C VAL A 23 -4.57 -10.87 17.91
N ALA A 24 -4.23 -10.91 16.62
CA ALA A 24 -3.70 -9.76 15.89
C ALA A 24 -4.79 -8.95 15.16
N LEU A 25 -5.87 -9.61 14.76
CA LEU A 25 -7.05 -8.96 14.16
C LEU A 25 -8.33 -9.55 14.76
N ARG A 26 -9.30 -8.67 15.01
CA ARG A 26 -10.60 -8.98 15.64
C ARG A 26 -11.70 -8.36 14.82
N ASP A 27 -12.51 -9.17 14.18
CA ASP A 27 -13.73 -8.72 13.47
C ASP A 27 -13.51 -7.51 12.53
N VAL A 28 -12.45 -7.58 11.70
CA VAL A 28 -12.13 -6.48 10.78
C VAL A 28 -13.10 -6.47 9.62
N ASN A 29 -13.80 -5.34 9.48
CA ASN A 29 -14.68 -5.03 8.37
C ASN A 29 -14.11 -3.81 7.63
N LEU A 30 -13.67 -3.99 6.38
CA LEU A 30 -13.05 -2.95 5.57
C LEU A 30 -13.46 -3.11 4.11
N THR A 31 -13.78 -1.99 3.48
CA THR A 31 -14.09 -1.94 2.04
C THR A 31 -13.17 -0.95 1.36
N LEU A 32 -12.63 -1.30 0.19
CA LEU A 32 -11.90 -0.41 -0.71
C LEU A 32 -12.64 -0.34 -2.05
N ARG A 33 -12.91 0.88 -2.53
CA ARG A 33 -13.59 1.12 -3.79
C ARG A 33 -12.60 1.38 -4.92
N ARG A 34 -13.01 1.18 -6.16
CA ARG A 34 -12.17 1.48 -7.34
C ARG A 34 -11.77 2.94 -7.36
N GLY A 35 -10.48 3.21 -7.58
CA GLY A 35 -9.92 4.56 -7.63
C GLY A 35 -9.86 5.28 -6.28
N GLU A 36 -10.33 4.64 -5.18
CA GLU A 36 -10.29 5.19 -3.83
C GLU A 36 -8.88 5.11 -3.25
N VAL A 37 -8.50 6.13 -2.50
CA VAL A 37 -7.33 6.12 -1.62
C VAL A 37 -7.80 6.06 -0.17
N LEU A 38 -7.61 4.90 0.46
CA LEU A 38 -7.95 4.64 1.85
C LEU A 38 -6.71 4.78 2.73
N GLY A 39 -6.75 5.68 3.72
CA GLY A 39 -5.74 5.75 4.76
C GLY A 39 -6.02 4.73 5.86
N LEU A 40 -5.07 3.86 6.15
CA LEU A 40 -5.12 2.88 7.23
C LEU A 40 -4.19 3.31 8.36
N LEU A 41 -4.73 3.96 9.35
CA LEU A 41 -4.03 4.54 10.49
C LEU A 41 -4.08 3.64 11.72
N GLY A 42 -3.28 3.94 12.72
CA GLY A 42 -3.25 3.25 14.01
C GLY A 42 -1.83 3.12 14.54
N ASP A 43 -1.71 2.76 15.80
CA ASP A 43 -0.43 2.60 16.48
C ASP A 43 0.37 1.38 16.03
N ASN A 44 1.62 1.31 16.45
CA ASN A 44 2.46 0.13 16.25
C ASN A 44 1.87 -1.06 17.00
N GLY A 45 1.72 -2.19 16.28
CA GLY A 45 1.09 -3.38 16.85
C GLY A 45 -0.44 -3.42 16.73
N ALA A 46 -1.12 -2.36 16.24
CA ALA A 46 -2.57 -2.34 16.09
C ALA A 46 -3.14 -3.38 15.10
N GLY A 47 -2.30 -4.01 14.26
CA GLY A 47 -2.73 -5.03 13.30
C GLY A 47 -2.61 -4.63 11.82
N LYS A 48 -2.24 -3.38 11.50
CA LYS A 48 -2.16 -2.86 10.12
C LYS A 48 -1.32 -3.74 9.19
N SER A 49 -0.09 -4.05 9.57
CA SER A 49 0.79 -4.90 8.75
C SER A 49 0.29 -6.34 8.64
N THR A 50 -0.46 -6.84 9.63
CA THR A 50 -1.12 -8.16 9.55
C THR A 50 -2.23 -8.13 8.51
N LEU A 51 -3.06 -7.08 8.52
CA LEU A 51 -4.13 -6.90 7.54
C LEU A 51 -3.57 -6.75 6.12
N MET A 52 -2.51 -5.95 5.93
CA MET A 52 -1.77 -5.84 4.68
C MET A 52 -1.28 -7.19 4.17
N LYS A 53 -0.68 -8.01 5.06
CA LYS A 53 -0.20 -9.35 4.71
C LYS A 53 -1.33 -10.33 4.37
N ILE A 54 -2.53 -10.13 4.89
CA ILE A 54 -3.72 -10.89 4.48
C ILE A 54 -4.16 -10.46 3.07
N PHE A 55 -4.22 -9.17 2.78
CA PHE A 55 -4.60 -8.67 1.46
C PHE A 55 -3.60 -9.06 0.36
N THR A 56 -2.32 -9.19 0.71
CA THR A 56 -1.30 -9.69 -0.23
C THR A 56 -1.23 -11.21 -0.35
N GLY A 57 -2.06 -11.96 0.39
CA GLY A 57 -2.03 -13.43 0.38
C GLY A 57 -0.82 -14.06 1.07
N TYR A 58 -0.05 -13.27 1.84
CA TYR A 58 1.05 -13.78 2.66
C TYR A 58 0.52 -14.54 3.88
N TYR A 59 -0.53 -14.01 4.53
CA TYR A 59 -1.26 -14.71 5.59
C TYR A 59 -2.67 -15.07 5.13
N ARG A 60 -3.18 -16.21 5.62
CA ARG A 60 -4.60 -16.52 5.55
C ARG A 60 -5.29 -15.98 6.80
N PRO A 61 -6.50 -15.43 6.71
CA PRO A 61 -7.30 -15.11 7.87
C PRO A 61 -7.59 -16.39 8.69
N SER A 62 -7.80 -16.25 9.99
CA SER A 62 -8.23 -17.36 10.87
C SER A 62 -9.73 -17.55 10.80
N ALA A 63 -10.50 -16.47 10.57
CA ALA A 63 -11.94 -16.46 10.33
C ALA A 63 -12.30 -15.26 9.42
N GLY A 64 -13.55 -15.21 8.96
CA GLY A 64 -14.06 -14.19 8.07
C GLY A 64 -13.79 -14.47 6.59
N GLN A 65 -14.19 -13.53 5.74
CA GLN A 65 -14.16 -13.69 4.29
C GLN A 65 -13.56 -12.45 3.61
N LEU A 66 -12.73 -12.68 2.59
CA LEU A 66 -12.31 -11.64 1.66
C LEU A 66 -13.11 -11.71 0.38
N TYR A 67 -13.33 -10.55 -0.22
CA TYR A 67 -13.93 -10.41 -1.55
C TYR A 67 -13.02 -9.56 -2.43
N PHE A 68 -12.85 -9.98 -3.66
CA PHE A 68 -12.12 -9.24 -4.68
C PHE A 68 -13.00 -9.09 -5.92
N GLU A 69 -13.22 -7.85 -6.37
CA GLU A 69 -14.14 -7.51 -7.45
C GLU A 69 -15.54 -8.15 -7.26
N GLY A 70 -16.06 -8.08 -6.02
CA GLY A 70 -17.37 -8.58 -5.64
C GLY A 70 -17.48 -10.11 -5.49
N ARG A 71 -16.41 -10.86 -5.70
CA ARG A 71 -16.40 -12.33 -5.58
C ARG A 71 -15.64 -12.77 -4.33
N PRO A 72 -16.15 -13.76 -3.58
CA PRO A 72 -15.42 -14.32 -2.47
C PRO A 72 -14.09 -14.89 -2.94
N ILE A 73 -13.01 -14.56 -2.25
CA ILE A 73 -11.64 -14.94 -2.60
C ILE A 73 -10.88 -15.45 -1.39
N GLN A 74 -10.01 -16.41 -1.61
CA GLN A 74 -8.94 -16.79 -0.72
C GLN A 74 -7.63 -16.67 -1.49
N PHE A 75 -6.82 -15.67 -1.16
CA PHE A 75 -5.49 -15.56 -1.74
C PHE A 75 -4.62 -16.73 -1.28
N ARG A 76 -4.20 -17.58 -2.22
CA ARG A 76 -3.43 -18.81 -1.94
C ARG A 76 -1.96 -18.53 -1.67
N SER A 77 -1.44 -17.44 -2.24
CA SER A 77 -0.06 -16.98 -2.13
C SER A 77 0.06 -15.53 -2.58
N VAL A 78 1.21 -14.91 -2.32
CA VAL A 78 1.54 -13.57 -2.83
C VAL A 78 1.50 -13.53 -4.37
N SER A 79 2.02 -14.58 -5.03
CA SER A 79 1.95 -14.68 -6.51
C SER A 79 0.52 -14.75 -7.03
N HIS A 80 -0.38 -15.43 -6.31
CA HIS A 80 -1.80 -15.48 -6.67
C HIS A 80 -2.47 -14.11 -6.51
N ALA A 81 -2.22 -13.39 -5.41
CA ALA A 81 -2.74 -12.03 -5.21
C ALA A 81 -2.24 -11.09 -6.32
N ARG A 82 -0.94 -11.14 -6.64
CA ARG A 82 -0.33 -10.37 -7.74
C ARG A 82 -0.94 -10.69 -9.11
N SER A 83 -1.22 -11.95 -9.40
CA SER A 83 -1.85 -12.34 -10.68
C SER A 83 -3.25 -11.77 -10.86
N LEU A 84 -3.93 -11.43 -9.76
CA LEU A 84 -5.23 -10.77 -9.75
C LEU A 84 -5.14 -9.24 -9.76
N GLY A 85 -3.94 -8.69 -9.55
CA GLY A 85 -3.68 -7.25 -9.54
C GLY A 85 -3.62 -6.64 -8.15
N VAL A 86 -3.35 -7.41 -7.09
CA VAL A 86 -3.03 -6.88 -5.77
C VAL A 86 -1.52 -6.80 -5.61
N GLU A 87 -0.99 -5.58 -5.59
CA GLU A 87 0.45 -5.30 -5.42
C GLU A 87 0.70 -4.57 -4.11
N ALA A 88 1.90 -4.73 -3.57
CA ALA A 88 2.31 -4.01 -2.36
C ALA A 88 3.72 -3.44 -2.50
N VAL A 89 3.89 -2.24 -2.00
CA VAL A 89 5.18 -1.59 -1.77
C VAL A 89 5.35 -1.48 -0.25
N TYR A 90 6.21 -2.31 0.28
CA TYR A 90 6.55 -2.31 1.70
C TYR A 90 7.63 -1.26 2.00
N GLN A 91 7.86 -0.99 3.27
CA GLN A 91 8.94 -0.12 3.73
C GLN A 91 10.31 -0.57 3.20
N ASP A 92 10.56 -1.89 3.14
CA ASP A 92 11.62 -2.47 2.30
C ASP A 92 11.08 -2.59 0.87
N LEU A 93 11.58 -1.73 -0.01
CA LEU A 93 11.09 -1.57 -1.39
C LEU A 93 11.29 -2.82 -2.27
N ALA A 94 11.99 -3.82 -1.77
CA ALA A 94 12.37 -5.02 -2.52
C ALA A 94 13.00 -4.66 -3.88
N LEU A 95 13.87 -3.66 -3.89
CA LEU A 95 14.70 -3.28 -5.03
C LEU A 95 16.10 -3.85 -4.83
N VAL A 96 16.68 -4.37 -5.90
CA VAL A 96 18.07 -4.87 -5.91
C VAL A 96 18.99 -3.70 -6.22
N ASN A 97 19.77 -3.28 -5.24
CA ASN A 97 20.60 -2.09 -5.31
C ASN A 97 21.64 -2.11 -6.46
N GLU A 98 22.19 -3.29 -6.76
CA GLU A 98 23.21 -3.53 -7.76
C GLU A 98 22.64 -3.64 -9.19
N LEU A 99 21.34 -3.69 -9.32
CA LEU A 99 20.66 -3.67 -10.61
C LEU A 99 20.22 -2.25 -10.96
N ASN A 100 20.27 -1.94 -12.24
CA ASN A 100 19.76 -0.68 -12.76
C ASN A 100 18.22 -0.61 -12.70
N VAL A 101 17.67 0.60 -12.88
CA VAL A 101 16.24 0.87 -12.74
C VAL A 101 15.40 -0.01 -13.66
N TYR A 102 15.74 -0.09 -14.97
CA TYR A 102 14.93 -0.87 -15.89
C TYR A 102 14.88 -2.36 -15.51
N ARG A 103 15.99 -2.96 -15.05
CA ARG A 103 15.98 -4.36 -14.58
C ARG A 103 15.14 -4.54 -13.32
N ASN A 104 15.21 -3.61 -12.36
CA ASN A 104 14.36 -3.63 -11.18
C ASN A 104 12.86 -3.56 -11.52
N MET A 105 12.47 -2.76 -12.53
CA MET A 105 11.07 -2.64 -12.93
C MET A 105 10.51 -3.93 -13.54
N PHE A 106 11.34 -4.75 -14.15
CA PHE A 106 10.93 -6.00 -14.82
C PHE A 106 11.29 -7.26 -14.06
N LEU A 107 11.90 -7.15 -12.88
CA LEU A 107 12.37 -8.30 -12.10
C LEU A 107 11.28 -9.39 -11.96
N GLN A 108 11.61 -10.62 -12.32
CA GLN A 108 10.73 -11.80 -12.41
C GLN A 108 9.63 -11.73 -13.52
N ARG A 109 9.66 -10.74 -14.38
CA ARG A 109 8.71 -10.55 -15.50
C ARG A 109 9.42 -9.95 -16.72
N GLU A 110 10.66 -10.34 -16.89
CA GLU A 110 11.52 -9.83 -17.96
C GLU A 110 10.95 -10.24 -19.32
N PRO A 111 10.77 -9.30 -20.25
CA PRO A 111 10.46 -9.64 -21.63
C PRO A 111 11.64 -10.37 -22.26
N VAL A 112 11.34 -11.45 -22.97
CA VAL A 112 12.33 -12.28 -23.65
C VAL A 112 12.00 -12.38 -25.13
N PHE A 113 13.03 -12.52 -25.96
CA PHE A 113 12.91 -12.91 -27.38
C PHE A 113 13.65 -14.21 -27.64
N GLY A 114 13.48 -14.80 -28.81
CA GLY A 114 14.16 -16.04 -29.18
C GLY A 114 13.50 -17.30 -28.67
N GLY A 115 12.22 -17.24 -28.29
CA GLY A 115 11.43 -18.41 -27.89
C GLY A 115 12.03 -19.16 -26.70
N PRO A 116 12.31 -20.48 -26.81
CA PRO A 116 12.78 -21.29 -25.68
C PRO A 116 14.19 -20.92 -25.19
N LEU A 117 14.97 -20.13 -25.96
CA LEU A 117 16.30 -19.66 -25.54
C LEU A 117 16.26 -18.58 -24.49
N GLY A 118 15.13 -17.90 -24.32
CA GLY A 118 14.90 -16.96 -23.21
C GLY A 118 15.88 -15.79 -23.13
N ILE A 119 16.29 -15.21 -24.28
CA ILE A 119 17.21 -14.07 -24.31
C ILE A 119 16.47 -12.81 -23.85
N LEU A 120 17.03 -12.08 -22.90
CA LEU A 120 16.41 -10.86 -22.37
C LEU A 120 16.31 -9.77 -23.44
N ASP A 121 15.13 -9.16 -23.61
CA ASP A 121 14.94 -7.98 -24.45
C ASP A 121 15.17 -6.70 -23.64
N GLU A 122 16.45 -6.42 -23.38
CA GLU A 122 16.82 -5.23 -22.63
C GLU A 122 16.42 -3.92 -23.31
N SER A 123 16.40 -3.88 -24.64
CA SER A 123 15.97 -2.70 -25.39
C SER A 123 14.49 -2.40 -25.14
N GLN A 124 13.65 -3.43 -25.12
CA GLN A 124 12.24 -3.30 -24.78
C GLN A 124 12.05 -2.91 -23.32
N MET A 125 12.84 -3.49 -22.39
CA MET A 125 12.81 -3.14 -20.98
C MET A 125 13.11 -1.66 -20.76
N ARG A 126 14.20 -1.14 -21.35
CA ARG A 126 14.60 0.28 -21.26
C ARG A 126 13.48 1.19 -21.77
N ARG A 127 13.01 0.95 -23.00
CA ARG A 127 11.96 1.75 -23.61
C ARG A 127 10.71 1.81 -22.74
N ARG A 128 10.21 0.65 -22.31
CA ARG A 128 9.00 0.60 -21.47
C ARG A 128 9.20 1.22 -20.08
N ALA A 129 10.40 1.11 -19.50
CA ALA A 129 10.74 1.77 -18.24
C ALA A 129 10.68 3.30 -18.39
N ILE A 130 11.28 3.84 -19.45
CA ILE A 130 11.25 5.28 -19.74
C ILE A 130 9.78 5.73 -19.91
N GLU A 131 9.02 5.10 -20.81
CA GLU A 131 7.62 5.42 -21.07
C GLU A 131 6.77 5.45 -19.79
N MET A 132 6.97 4.47 -18.92
CA MET A 132 6.23 4.38 -17.66
C MET A 132 6.60 5.47 -16.67
N LEU A 133 7.89 5.73 -16.48
CA LEU A 133 8.37 6.77 -15.56
C LEU A 133 7.96 8.18 -16.07
N GLU A 134 8.00 8.42 -17.37
CA GLU A 134 7.52 9.65 -17.98
C GLU A 134 6.01 9.82 -17.80
N ARG A 135 5.21 8.78 -18.06
CA ARG A 135 3.75 8.79 -17.84
C ARG A 135 3.42 9.13 -16.38
N MET A 136 4.18 8.61 -15.43
CA MET A 136 4.01 8.89 -14.02
C MET A 136 4.70 10.18 -13.57
N ARG A 137 5.40 10.88 -14.44
CA ARG A 137 6.20 12.09 -14.17
C ARG A 137 7.25 11.86 -13.07
N VAL A 138 7.81 10.64 -13.02
CA VAL A 138 8.89 10.29 -12.11
C VAL A 138 10.23 10.70 -12.73
N ARG A 139 10.95 11.59 -12.08
CA ARG A 139 12.24 12.09 -12.55
C ARG A 139 13.40 11.35 -11.90
N ILE A 140 14.17 10.65 -12.71
CA ILE A 140 15.41 9.99 -12.32
C ILE A 140 16.52 10.38 -13.31
N PRO A 141 17.80 10.22 -12.97
CA PRO A 141 18.90 10.57 -13.88
C PRO A 141 18.88 9.76 -15.19
N SER A 142 18.68 8.45 -15.12
CA SER A 142 18.57 7.51 -16.25
C SER A 142 17.98 6.19 -15.76
N VAL A 143 17.35 5.43 -16.66
CA VAL A 143 16.92 4.03 -16.35
C VAL A 143 18.11 3.06 -16.28
N ASP A 144 19.26 3.44 -16.80
CA ASP A 144 20.49 2.63 -16.79
C ASP A 144 21.34 2.81 -15.52
N VAL A 145 20.99 3.73 -14.62
CA VAL A 145 21.70 3.87 -13.34
C VAL A 145 21.27 2.78 -12.37
N ASP A 146 22.22 2.35 -11.53
CA ASP A 146 21.93 1.42 -10.45
C ASP A 146 21.00 2.08 -9.41
N VAL A 147 20.10 1.30 -8.86
CA VAL A 147 19.15 1.80 -7.86
C VAL A 147 19.84 2.36 -6.63
N ALA A 148 21.02 1.83 -6.27
CA ALA A 148 21.84 2.37 -5.19
C ALA A 148 22.20 3.86 -5.32
N LYS A 149 22.25 4.38 -6.56
CA LYS A 149 22.58 5.80 -6.86
C LYS A 149 21.38 6.75 -6.80
N LEU A 150 20.19 6.22 -6.59
CA LEU A 150 18.96 6.99 -6.48
C LEU A 150 18.75 7.49 -5.04
N SER A 151 18.08 8.66 -4.91
CA SER A 151 17.58 9.12 -3.61
C SER A 151 16.49 8.20 -3.05
N GLY A 152 16.18 8.31 -1.77
CA GLY A 152 15.11 7.56 -1.12
C GLY A 152 13.76 7.74 -1.84
N GLY A 153 13.38 8.98 -2.13
CA GLY A 153 12.16 9.29 -2.87
C GLY A 153 12.17 8.74 -4.30
N GLN A 154 13.30 8.79 -5.00
CA GLN A 154 13.41 8.19 -6.33
C GLN A 154 13.26 6.68 -6.30
N ARG A 155 13.88 5.99 -5.33
CA ARG A 155 13.69 4.54 -5.14
C ARG A 155 12.24 4.19 -4.86
N GLN A 156 11.58 4.94 -3.98
CA GLN A 156 10.15 4.75 -3.68
C GLN A 156 9.29 4.93 -4.93
N ALA A 157 9.53 5.99 -5.71
CA ALA A 157 8.80 6.25 -6.94
C ALA A 157 9.00 5.13 -7.98
N VAL A 158 10.20 4.57 -8.10
CA VAL A 158 10.47 3.41 -8.97
C VAL A 158 9.73 2.17 -8.48
N ALA A 159 9.67 1.90 -7.17
CA ALA A 159 8.92 0.78 -6.62
C ALA A 159 7.41 0.90 -6.88
N ILE A 160 6.84 2.10 -6.73
CA ILE A 160 5.45 2.39 -7.07
C ILE A 160 5.24 2.21 -8.58
N ALA A 161 6.10 2.76 -9.42
CA ALA A 161 6.01 2.65 -10.88
C ALA A 161 6.06 1.19 -11.35
N ARG A 162 6.92 0.36 -10.74
CA ARG A 162 6.97 -1.08 -10.97
C ARG A 162 5.61 -1.74 -10.73
N SER A 163 4.98 -1.44 -9.59
CA SER A 163 3.68 -2.04 -9.22
C SER A 163 2.57 -1.61 -10.18
N VAL A 164 2.54 -0.33 -10.58
CA VAL A 164 1.55 0.18 -11.55
C VAL A 164 1.78 -0.42 -12.94
N TYR A 165 3.04 -0.55 -13.37
CA TYR A 165 3.37 -1.22 -14.63
C TYR A 165 2.83 -2.65 -14.67
N GLN A 166 2.82 -3.34 -13.55
CA GLN A 166 2.30 -4.70 -13.40
C GLN A 166 0.76 -4.77 -13.39
N LYS A 167 0.07 -3.67 -13.75
CA LYS A 167 -1.39 -3.56 -13.84
C LYS A 167 -2.07 -3.78 -12.49
N ALA A 168 -1.52 -3.19 -11.43
CA ALA A 168 -2.16 -3.18 -10.13
C ALA A 168 -3.57 -2.61 -10.22
N LYS A 169 -4.55 -3.33 -9.69
CA LYS A 169 -5.91 -2.85 -9.42
C LYS A 169 -6.03 -2.31 -8.00
N VAL A 170 -5.27 -2.93 -7.09
CA VAL A 170 -5.12 -2.54 -5.69
C VAL A 170 -3.64 -2.41 -5.39
N LEU A 171 -3.24 -1.26 -4.91
CA LEU A 171 -1.88 -0.95 -4.49
C LEU A 171 -1.85 -0.68 -2.98
N LEU A 172 -1.11 -1.48 -2.26
CA LEU A 172 -0.90 -1.35 -0.83
C LEU A 172 0.44 -0.64 -0.60
N LEU A 173 0.43 0.49 0.08
CA LEU A 173 1.61 1.31 0.37
C LEU A 173 1.86 1.30 1.87
N ASP A 174 2.95 0.67 2.31
CA ASP A 174 3.34 0.60 3.72
C ASP A 174 4.35 1.70 4.02
N GLU A 175 3.89 2.75 4.70
CA GLU A 175 4.68 3.92 5.09
C GLU A 175 5.45 4.58 3.94
N PRO A 176 4.77 4.96 2.85
CA PRO A 176 5.45 5.38 1.61
C PRO A 176 6.30 6.64 1.73
N THR A 177 6.17 7.40 2.81
CA THR A 177 6.94 8.62 3.09
C THR A 177 7.85 8.50 4.31
N ALA A 178 7.99 7.29 4.90
CA ALA A 178 8.84 7.09 6.07
C ALA A 178 10.31 7.37 5.78
N ALA A 179 10.99 7.95 6.75
CA ALA A 179 12.43 8.28 6.70
C ALA A 179 12.85 9.19 5.52
N MET A 180 11.91 9.96 4.96
CA MET A 180 12.16 10.90 3.86
C MET A 180 12.10 12.35 4.35
N GLY A 181 12.89 13.23 3.70
CA GLY A 181 12.77 14.67 3.88
C GLY A 181 11.47 15.22 3.28
N ALA A 182 11.07 16.43 3.69
CA ALA A 182 9.82 17.06 3.25
C ALA A 182 9.66 17.13 1.72
N LYS A 183 10.75 17.43 0.99
CA LYS A 183 10.72 17.50 -0.49
C LYS A 183 10.47 16.13 -1.13
N GLU A 184 11.08 15.08 -0.61
CA GLU A 184 10.92 13.71 -1.13
C GLU A 184 9.52 13.20 -0.81
N SER A 185 9.03 13.43 0.42
CA SER A 185 7.64 13.09 0.81
C SER A 185 6.63 13.77 -0.10
N ALA A 186 6.80 15.07 -0.37
CA ALA A 186 5.91 15.82 -1.27
C ALA A 186 5.88 15.21 -2.69
N LEU A 187 7.02 14.76 -3.23
CA LEU A 187 7.08 14.11 -4.54
C LEU A 187 6.30 12.78 -4.57
N ILE A 188 6.36 12.00 -3.48
CA ILE A 188 5.62 10.73 -3.38
C ILE A 188 4.12 11.00 -3.21
N LEU A 189 3.72 11.96 -2.38
CA LEU A 189 2.31 12.33 -2.23
C LEU A 189 1.71 12.86 -3.54
N ASP A 190 2.46 13.66 -4.27
CA ASP A 190 2.07 14.16 -5.60
C ASP A 190 1.95 13.01 -6.64
N LEU A 191 2.82 12.00 -6.56
CA LEU A 191 2.69 10.78 -7.37
C LEU A 191 1.41 10.00 -7.01
N ILE A 192 1.12 9.82 -5.72
CA ILE A 192 -0.10 9.17 -5.24
C ILE A 192 -1.34 9.94 -5.69
N GLN A 193 -1.32 11.27 -5.59
CA GLN A 193 -2.41 12.13 -6.03
C GLN A 193 -2.70 11.95 -7.54
N ARG A 194 -1.67 11.91 -8.38
CA ARG A 194 -1.83 11.65 -9.83
C ARG A 194 -2.39 10.26 -10.12
N LEU A 195 -1.97 9.24 -9.37
CA LEU A 195 -2.54 7.89 -9.51
C LEU A 195 -4.01 7.86 -9.12
N LYS A 196 -4.38 8.56 -8.04
CA LYS A 196 -5.78 8.75 -7.63
C LYS A 196 -6.60 9.41 -8.74
N GLU A 197 -6.12 10.52 -9.30
CA GLU A 197 -6.80 11.26 -10.37
C GLU A 197 -6.99 10.43 -11.64
N SER A 198 -6.10 9.49 -11.92
CA SER A 198 -6.27 8.56 -13.03
C SER A 198 -7.44 7.60 -12.84
N GLY A 199 -7.82 7.30 -11.59
CA GLY A 199 -8.87 6.35 -11.23
C GLY A 199 -8.56 4.89 -11.60
N GLU A 200 -7.34 4.61 -12.09
CA GLU A 200 -6.96 3.27 -12.57
C GLU A 200 -6.67 2.29 -11.43
N VAL A 201 -6.20 2.80 -10.28
CA VAL A 201 -5.71 2.01 -9.16
C VAL A 201 -6.38 2.44 -7.87
N ALA A 202 -6.90 1.49 -7.10
CA ALA A 202 -7.34 1.74 -5.73
C ALA A 202 -6.14 1.56 -4.79
N MET A 203 -6.02 2.39 -3.75
CA MET A 203 -4.85 2.38 -2.88
C MET A 203 -5.23 2.27 -1.41
N ILE A 204 -4.46 1.49 -0.64
CA ILE A 204 -4.46 1.55 0.82
C ILE A 204 -3.10 2.07 1.25
N ILE A 205 -3.08 3.15 2.02
CA ILE A 205 -1.87 3.76 2.54
C ILE A 205 -1.82 3.55 4.05
N VAL A 206 -0.83 2.79 4.51
CA VAL A 206 -0.50 2.71 5.93
C VAL A 206 0.47 3.84 6.26
N ALA A 207 0.16 4.64 7.28
CA ALA A 207 1.04 5.70 7.74
C ALA A 207 0.87 5.98 9.25
N HIS A 208 1.92 6.55 9.83
CA HIS A 208 1.91 7.06 11.21
C HIS A 208 1.69 8.58 11.25
N ASN A 209 2.08 9.29 10.19
CA ASN A 209 1.89 10.73 10.11
C ASN A 209 0.55 11.04 9.42
N TYR A 210 -0.47 11.28 10.23
CA TYR A 210 -1.83 11.55 9.76
C TYR A 210 -1.91 12.77 8.84
N ALA A 211 -1.18 13.85 9.17
CA ALA A 211 -1.22 15.08 8.41
C ALA A 211 -0.73 14.88 6.97
N GLN A 212 0.30 14.05 6.76
CA GLN A 212 0.85 13.85 5.43
C GLN A 212 -0.08 13.12 4.47
N ILE A 213 -0.82 12.14 4.95
CA ILE A 213 -1.67 11.31 4.06
C ILE A 213 -3.10 11.82 3.98
N PHE A 214 -3.51 12.70 4.92
CA PHE A 214 -4.89 13.20 4.98
C PHE A 214 -5.30 13.91 3.69
N ASP A 215 -4.38 14.68 3.10
CA ASP A 215 -4.62 15.44 1.88
C ASP A 215 -4.81 14.56 0.63
N VAL A 216 -4.24 13.35 0.62
CA VAL A 216 -4.34 12.45 -0.54
C VAL A 216 -5.40 11.38 -0.39
N CYS A 217 -5.83 11.07 0.85
CA CYS A 217 -6.85 10.05 1.12
C CYS A 217 -8.27 10.58 0.89
N ASP A 218 -9.15 9.69 0.42
CA ASP A 218 -10.60 9.95 0.34
C ASP A 218 -11.31 9.61 1.65
N ARG A 219 -10.80 8.58 2.34
CA ARG A 219 -11.37 8.03 3.55
C ARG A 219 -10.28 7.51 4.47
N ILE A 220 -10.55 7.56 5.77
CA ILE A 220 -9.64 7.11 6.81
C ILE A 220 -10.28 5.97 7.61
N ASN A 221 -9.53 4.90 7.79
CA ASN A 221 -9.78 3.85 8.77
C ASN A 221 -8.73 3.91 9.88
N LEU A 222 -9.18 3.88 11.13
CA LEU A 222 -8.30 3.76 12.29
C LEU A 222 -8.37 2.32 12.82
N VAL A 223 -7.21 1.70 12.93
CA VAL A 223 -7.06 0.34 13.49
C VAL A 223 -6.60 0.47 14.93
N GLU A 224 -7.39 -0.06 15.86
CA GLU A 224 -7.12 -0.08 17.30
C GLU A 224 -7.33 -1.51 17.80
N GLU A 225 -6.36 -2.05 18.53
CA GLU A 225 -6.41 -3.40 19.11
C GLU A 225 -6.86 -4.51 18.14
N GLY A 226 -6.53 -4.39 16.88
CA GLY A 226 -6.86 -5.37 15.84
C GLY A 226 -8.24 -5.21 15.20
N ALA A 227 -8.98 -4.15 15.51
CA ALA A 227 -10.29 -3.84 14.92
C ALA A 227 -10.30 -2.47 14.23
N ILE A 228 -11.26 -2.23 13.33
CA ILE A 228 -11.52 -0.90 12.78
C ILE A 228 -12.45 -0.16 13.74
N SER A 229 -11.93 0.85 14.42
CA SER A 229 -12.68 1.67 15.40
C SER A 229 -13.27 2.94 14.78
N PHE A 230 -12.78 3.31 13.60
CA PHE A 230 -13.19 4.51 12.90
C PHE A 230 -13.12 4.33 11.39
N ASP A 231 -14.16 4.78 10.69
CA ASP A 231 -14.26 4.77 9.24
C ASP A 231 -15.07 5.99 8.78
N LYS A 232 -14.40 7.00 8.22
CA LYS A 232 -15.04 8.20 7.69
C LYS A 232 -14.35 8.76 6.47
N PRO A 233 -15.09 9.40 5.55
CA PRO A 233 -14.52 10.26 4.52
C PRO A 233 -13.67 11.37 5.14
N THR A 234 -12.58 11.77 4.46
CA THR A 234 -11.73 12.89 4.92
C THR A 234 -12.48 14.21 4.96
N SER A 235 -13.54 14.37 4.15
CA SER A 235 -14.43 15.53 4.16
C SER A 235 -15.28 15.65 5.44
N GLU A 236 -15.44 14.56 6.21
CA GLU A 236 -16.27 14.49 7.42
C GLU A 236 -15.44 14.40 8.71
N THR A 237 -14.13 14.51 8.62
CA THR A 237 -13.19 14.42 9.74
C THR A 237 -12.04 15.40 9.58
N SER A 238 -11.12 15.44 10.54
CA SER A 238 -9.94 16.29 10.49
C SER A 238 -8.72 15.61 11.12
N VAL A 239 -7.53 16.10 10.78
CA VAL A 239 -6.27 15.67 11.42
C VAL A 239 -6.34 15.86 12.93
N GLN A 240 -6.99 16.95 13.40
CA GLN A 240 -7.17 17.23 14.82
C GLN A 240 -8.04 16.17 15.49
N GLU A 241 -9.18 15.81 14.89
CA GLU A 241 -10.06 14.74 15.44
C GLU A 241 -9.31 13.42 15.57
N MET A 242 -8.49 13.06 14.56
CA MET A 242 -7.66 11.85 14.59
C MET A 242 -6.63 11.90 15.71
N THR A 243 -5.91 13.02 15.82
CA THR A 243 -4.91 13.23 16.87
C THR A 243 -5.53 13.15 18.26
N ASP A 244 -6.67 13.77 18.47
CA ASP A 244 -7.38 13.78 19.75
C ASP A 244 -7.87 12.39 20.15
N ARG A 245 -8.24 11.55 19.18
CA ARG A 245 -8.62 10.15 19.45
C ARG A 245 -7.43 9.35 19.97
N VAL A 246 -6.30 9.39 19.27
CA VAL A 246 -5.08 8.68 19.67
C VAL A 246 -4.57 9.16 21.03
N VAL A 247 -4.61 10.47 21.29
CA VAL A 247 -4.22 11.03 22.61
C VAL A 247 -5.15 10.54 23.71
N ARG A 248 -6.47 10.42 23.45
CA ARG A 248 -7.43 9.88 24.43
C ARG A 248 -7.15 8.40 24.72
N GLU A 249 -6.93 7.61 23.70
CA GLU A 249 -6.59 6.18 23.84
C GLU A 249 -5.31 5.99 24.67
N TYR A 250 -4.26 6.74 24.35
CA TYR A 250 -3.01 6.70 25.11
C TYR A 250 -3.22 7.07 26.59
N ARG A 251 -4.04 8.05 26.89
CA ARG A 251 -4.36 8.46 28.28
C ARG A 251 -5.13 7.35 29.00
N SER A 252 -6.15 6.75 28.37
CA SER A 252 -6.91 5.65 28.92
C SER A 252 -6.05 4.41 29.21
N ALA A 253 -5.20 4.02 28.26
CA ALA A 253 -4.26 2.91 28.44
C ALA A 253 -3.29 3.15 29.61
N ARG A 254 -2.79 4.38 29.76
CA ARG A 254 -1.90 4.77 30.84
C ARG A 254 -2.59 4.75 32.21
N GLU A 255 -3.86 5.12 32.28
CA GLU A 255 -4.66 5.10 33.50
C GLU A 255 -4.92 3.65 33.95
N VAL A 256 -5.29 2.75 33.04
CA VAL A 256 -5.44 1.31 33.30
C VAL A 256 -4.13 0.69 33.80
N MET A 257 -2.98 1.07 33.20
CA MET A 257 -1.67 0.59 33.68
C MET A 257 -1.33 1.08 35.08
N ARG A 258 -1.73 2.32 35.44
CA ARG A 258 -1.53 2.86 36.81
C ARG A 258 -2.34 2.11 37.86
N LEU A 259 -3.59 1.73 37.50
CA LEU A 259 -4.47 0.99 38.39
C LEU A 259 -4.07 -0.49 38.57
N ARG A 260 -3.25 -1.04 37.69
CA ARG A 260 -2.75 -2.43 37.74
C ARG A 260 -1.36 -2.56 38.40
N ARG A 261 -0.75 -1.49 38.86
CA ARG A 261 0.47 -1.59 39.66
C ARG A 261 0.09 -1.97 41.09
N PRO A 262 0.68 -3.09 41.62
CA PRO A 262 0.42 -3.58 42.98
C PRO A 262 0.87 -2.57 44.04
#